data_8c0105ff8e127b1da69563f9fccab044
#
_entry.id   8c0105ff8e127b1da69563f9fccab044
#
_cell.length_a   1.000
_cell.length_b   1.000
_cell.length_c   1.000
_cell.angle_alpha   90.00
_cell.angle_beta   90.00
_cell.angle_gamma   90.00
#
_symmetry.space_group_name_H-M   'P 1'
#
loop_
_entity.id
_entity.type
_entity.pdbx_description
1 polymer ?
#
loop_
_entity_poly.entity_id
_entity_poly.type
_entity_poly.pdbx_seq_one_letter_code
_entity_poly.pdbx_strand_id
1 'polypeptide(L)'
;MGIRSAKRGKVNVLEMTCLRSLVGESLMDRVRNEEVRRRAGIERELASRADQRVLSWFGHVERMDEYRMARRVLMSHGGSMWKAGTRETEVRLDGWCEGGLGNRGMMMEAARQCSKDLKEWIALVHM
;
A
#
# COMPACT_ATOMS: atom_id res chain seq x y z
N MET A 1 -2.00 4.68 -0.80
CA MET A 1 -3.19 4.03 -0.33
C MET A 1 -2.80 3.04 0.73
N GLY A 2 -2.72 3.47 1.90
CA GLY A 2 -2.94 2.52 2.95
C GLY A 2 -4.34 1.98 2.71
N ILE A 3 -4.42 0.71 2.42
CA ILE A 3 -5.71 0.07 2.30
C ILE A 3 -6.38 0.25 3.66
N ARG A 4 -7.38 1.10 3.75
CA ARG A 4 -8.14 1.31 4.98
C ARG A 4 -8.60 -0.04 5.51
N SER A 5 -8.64 -0.23 6.81
CA SER A 5 -8.90 -1.51 7.48
C SER A 5 -10.06 -2.32 6.87
N ALA A 6 -11.19 -1.68 6.57
CA ALA A 6 -12.34 -2.34 5.94
C ALA A 6 -12.06 -2.86 4.52
N LYS A 7 -11.24 -2.13 3.74
CA LYS A 7 -10.84 -2.58 2.40
C LYS A 7 -9.76 -3.66 2.47
N ARG A 8 -8.90 -3.61 3.48
CA ARG A 8 -7.87 -4.63 3.72
C ARG A 8 -8.50 -6.01 3.95
N GLY A 9 -9.59 -6.09 4.70
CA GLY A 9 -10.35 -7.31 4.88
C GLY A 9 -10.86 -7.91 3.56
N LYS A 10 -11.41 -7.07 2.68
CA LYS A 10 -11.90 -7.53 1.36
C LYS A 10 -10.75 -8.02 0.46
N VAL A 11 -9.61 -7.34 0.46
CA VAL A 11 -8.42 -7.76 -0.30
C VAL A 11 -7.89 -9.09 0.24
N ASN A 12 -7.87 -9.27 1.55
CA ASN A 12 -7.44 -10.52 2.17
C ASN A 12 -8.36 -11.70 1.82
N VAL A 13 -9.68 -11.48 1.80
CA VAL A 13 -10.64 -12.51 1.36
C VAL A 13 -10.39 -12.92 -0.09
N LEU A 14 -10.20 -11.95 -0.97
CA LEU A 14 -9.90 -12.22 -2.39
C LEU A 14 -8.58 -12.98 -2.54
N GLU A 15 -7.52 -12.52 -1.87
CA GLU A 15 -6.22 -13.19 -1.85
C GLU A 15 -6.36 -14.65 -1.41
N MET A 16 -7.03 -14.90 -0.29
CA MET A 16 -7.20 -16.23 0.25
C MET A 16 -8.03 -17.14 -0.67
N THR A 17 -9.04 -16.58 -1.35
CA THR A 17 -9.82 -17.34 -2.33
C THR A 17 -8.95 -17.81 -3.49
N CYS A 18 -8.11 -16.93 -4.03
CA CYS A 18 -7.18 -17.27 -5.10
C CYS A 18 -6.13 -18.29 -4.65
N LEU A 19 -5.54 -18.09 -3.47
CA LEU A 19 -4.50 -18.97 -2.95
C LEU A 19 -5.02 -20.38 -2.64
N ARG A 20 -6.22 -20.50 -2.06
CA ARG A 20 -6.86 -21.78 -1.83
C ARG A 20 -7.10 -22.53 -3.13
N SER A 21 -7.58 -21.84 -4.15
CA SER A 21 -7.76 -22.43 -5.48
C SER A 21 -6.44 -22.93 -6.08
N LEU A 22 -5.33 -22.20 -5.90
CA LEU A 22 -4.01 -22.60 -6.38
C LEU A 22 -3.46 -23.83 -5.65
N VAL A 23 -3.67 -23.90 -4.34
CA VAL A 23 -3.18 -25.00 -3.50
C VAL A 23 -4.11 -26.22 -3.56
N GLY A 24 -5.32 -26.07 -4.10
CA GLY A 24 -6.33 -27.14 -4.16
C GLY A 24 -7.06 -27.35 -2.83
N GLU A 25 -7.06 -26.34 -1.97
CA GLU A 25 -7.73 -26.38 -0.66
C GLU A 25 -9.08 -25.65 -0.71
N SER A 26 -10.08 -26.19 -0.06
CA SER A 26 -11.37 -25.52 0.08
C SER A 26 -11.55 -24.87 1.46
N LEU A 27 -12.57 -24.04 1.61
CA LEU A 27 -12.95 -23.51 2.93
C LEU A 27 -13.40 -24.62 3.89
N MET A 28 -13.90 -25.71 3.35
CA MET A 28 -14.38 -26.86 4.13
C MET A 28 -13.24 -27.63 4.81
N ASP A 29 -12.02 -27.54 4.27
CA ASP A 29 -10.84 -28.21 4.81
C ASP A 29 -10.31 -27.53 6.09
N ARG A 30 -10.87 -26.36 6.45
CA ARG A 30 -10.56 -25.58 7.66
C ARG A 30 -9.07 -25.30 7.87
N VAL A 31 -8.29 -25.28 6.80
CA VAL A 31 -6.87 -24.93 6.84
C VAL A 31 -6.71 -23.44 7.14
N ARG A 32 -5.82 -23.11 8.08
CA ARG A 32 -5.56 -21.71 8.45
C ARG A 32 -4.92 -20.93 7.30
N ASN A 33 -5.21 -19.63 7.23
CA ASN A 33 -4.70 -18.76 6.16
C ASN A 33 -3.17 -18.72 6.10
N GLU A 34 -2.50 -18.76 7.24
CA GLU A 34 -1.03 -18.79 7.31
C GLU A 34 -0.47 -20.05 6.64
N GLU A 35 -1.11 -21.18 6.87
CA GLU A 35 -0.70 -22.45 6.26
C GLU A 35 -0.97 -22.46 4.75
N VAL A 36 -2.08 -21.89 4.31
CA VAL A 36 -2.38 -21.73 2.88
C VAL A 36 -1.32 -20.87 2.20
N ARG A 37 -0.95 -19.74 2.81
CA ARG A 37 0.14 -18.88 2.30
C ARG A 37 1.47 -19.61 2.26
N ARG A 38 1.81 -20.35 3.29
CA ARG A 38 3.04 -21.14 3.35
C ARG A 38 3.09 -22.16 2.20
N ARG A 39 2.03 -22.89 1.97
CA ARG A 39 1.93 -23.86 0.86
C ARG A 39 1.99 -23.19 -0.52
N ALA A 40 1.43 -21.99 -0.65
CA ALA A 40 1.50 -21.18 -1.86
C ALA A 40 2.86 -20.48 -2.06
N GLY A 41 3.78 -20.56 -1.09
CA GLY A 41 5.07 -19.88 -1.13
C GLY A 41 4.98 -18.35 -0.98
N ILE A 42 3.92 -17.86 -0.33
CA ILE A 42 3.69 -16.42 -0.14
C ILE A 42 3.89 -16.04 1.32
N GLU A 43 4.95 -15.29 1.58
CA GLU A 43 5.30 -14.86 2.93
C GLU A 43 4.47 -13.67 3.44
N ARG A 44 4.10 -12.74 2.54
CA ARG A 44 3.45 -11.48 2.90
C ARG A 44 2.09 -11.33 2.25
N GLU A 45 1.14 -10.76 3.01
CA GLU A 45 -0.18 -10.39 2.50
C GLU A 45 -0.11 -9.45 1.30
N LEU A 46 -1.03 -9.63 0.35
CA LEU A 46 -1.15 -8.77 -0.82
C LEU A 46 -1.33 -7.29 -0.45
N ALA A 47 -2.11 -7.00 0.59
CA ALA A 47 -2.31 -5.64 1.09
C ALA A 47 -1.01 -5.00 1.56
N SER A 48 -0.16 -5.73 2.28
CA SER A 48 1.16 -5.24 2.74
C SER A 48 2.11 -5.00 1.58
N ARG A 49 2.07 -5.85 0.56
CA ARG A 49 2.87 -5.67 -0.68
C ARG A 49 2.42 -4.45 -1.47
N ALA A 50 1.11 -4.17 -1.52
CA ALA A 50 0.58 -2.98 -2.15
C ALA A 50 1.01 -1.71 -1.41
N ASP A 51 0.91 -1.68 -0.09
CA ASP A 51 1.39 -0.58 0.75
C ASP A 51 2.90 -0.32 0.51
N GLN A 52 3.70 -1.37 0.47
CA GLN A 52 5.13 -1.28 0.20
C GLN A 52 5.43 -0.64 -1.15
N ARG A 53 4.70 -1.00 -2.19
CA ARG A 53 4.87 -0.40 -3.53
C ARG A 53 4.50 1.08 -3.55
N VAL A 54 3.41 1.45 -2.89
CA VAL A 54 2.98 2.86 -2.79
C VAL A 54 4.03 3.69 -2.06
N LEU A 55 4.56 3.19 -0.95
CA LEU A 55 5.60 3.89 -0.19
C LEU A 55 6.93 3.97 -0.95
N SER A 56 7.30 2.93 -1.69
CA SER A 56 8.48 2.97 -2.57
C SER A 56 8.34 4.06 -3.62
N TRP A 57 7.18 4.16 -4.25
CA TRP A 57 6.86 5.22 -5.21
C TRP A 57 6.88 6.60 -4.56
N PHE A 58 6.27 6.76 -3.40
CA PHE A 58 6.27 8.02 -2.64
C PHE A 58 7.70 8.52 -2.38
N GLY A 59 8.57 7.66 -1.85
CA GLY A 59 9.95 8.03 -1.61
C GLY A 59 10.72 8.38 -2.88
N HIS A 60 10.42 7.73 -3.99
CA HIS A 60 10.99 8.07 -5.28
C HIS A 60 10.55 9.46 -5.76
N VAL A 61 9.26 9.77 -5.64
CA VAL A 61 8.72 11.09 -6.03
C VAL A 61 9.25 12.21 -5.13
N GLU A 62 9.39 11.97 -3.83
CA GLU A 62 9.94 12.97 -2.89
C GLU A 62 11.39 13.34 -3.19
N ARG A 63 12.17 12.43 -3.78
CA ARG A 63 13.54 12.69 -4.21
C ARG A 63 13.67 13.26 -5.62
N MET A 64 12.55 13.41 -6.36
CA MET A 64 12.56 14.04 -7.68
C MET A 64 12.76 15.55 -7.57
N ASP A 65 13.24 16.15 -8.66
CA ASP A 65 13.32 17.60 -8.80
C ASP A 65 11.95 18.26 -8.72
N GLU A 66 11.90 19.47 -8.17
CA GLU A 66 10.64 20.20 -7.91
C GLU A 66 9.81 20.49 -9.16
N TYR A 67 10.45 20.60 -10.31
CA TYR A 67 9.76 20.85 -11.59
C TYR A 67 9.15 19.59 -12.21
N ARG A 68 9.45 18.40 -11.69
CA ARG A 68 8.85 17.15 -12.17
C ARG A 68 7.35 17.12 -11.89
N MET A 69 6.57 16.76 -12.91
CA MET A 69 5.11 16.73 -12.82
C MET A 69 4.61 15.87 -11.65
N ALA A 70 5.17 14.68 -11.48
CA ALA A 70 4.77 13.77 -10.40
C ALA A 70 4.95 14.41 -9.01
N ARG A 71 6.08 15.09 -8.76
CA ARG A 71 6.31 15.79 -7.50
C ARG A 71 5.37 16.98 -7.33
N ARG A 72 5.15 17.76 -8.37
CA ARG A 72 4.22 18.90 -8.34
C ARG A 72 2.80 18.45 -8.00
N VAL A 73 2.33 17.34 -8.56
CA VAL A 73 1.02 16.77 -8.26
C VAL A 73 0.93 16.27 -6.82
N LEU A 74 1.97 15.61 -6.32
CA LEU A 74 2.02 15.15 -4.93
C LEU A 74 2.03 16.31 -3.92
N MET A 75 2.74 17.40 -4.25
CA MET A 75 2.87 18.57 -3.38
C MET A 75 1.69 19.55 -3.50
N SER A 76 0.94 19.53 -4.60
CA SER A 76 -0.25 20.34 -4.72
C SER A 76 -1.27 19.92 -3.66
N HIS A 77 -1.68 20.85 -2.82
CA HIS A 77 -2.63 20.63 -1.73
C HIS A 77 -3.92 20.00 -2.24
N GLY A 78 -4.10 18.76 -1.89
CA GLY A 78 -5.22 17.96 -2.29
C GLY A 78 -5.15 17.63 -3.77
N GLY A 79 -4.59 16.49 -4.12
CA GLY A 79 -4.66 15.89 -5.45
C GLY A 79 -6.10 15.76 -5.97
N SER A 80 -6.91 16.83 -5.78
CA SER A 80 -8.31 16.95 -6.16
C SER A 80 -8.49 17.09 -7.68
N MET A 81 -7.41 16.97 -8.45
CA MET A 81 -7.49 17.06 -9.91
C MET A 81 -7.87 15.75 -10.60
N TRP A 82 -8.05 14.67 -9.84
CA TRP A 82 -8.68 13.45 -10.37
C TRP A 82 -10.03 13.21 -9.71
N LYS A 83 -11.03 13.95 -10.14
CA LYS A 83 -12.39 13.47 -10.05
C LYS A 83 -12.52 12.34 -11.07
N ALA A 84 -12.23 11.13 -10.68
CA ALA A 84 -12.71 9.95 -11.39
C ALA A 84 -14.24 10.08 -11.37
N GLY A 85 -14.80 10.44 -12.52
CA GLY A 85 -16.25 10.60 -12.67
C GLY A 85 -16.93 9.30 -12.29
N THR A 86 -17.53 9.28 -11.17
CA THR A 86 -18.71 8.59 -10.65
C THR A 86 -18.58 8.42 -9.14
N ARG A 87 -19.41 9.21 -8.43
CA ARG A 87 -19.84 9.00 -7.03
C ARG A 87 -18.77 8.56 -6.01
N GLU A 88 -18.35 9.53 -5.18
CA GLU A 88 -17.99 9.34 -3.76
C GLU A 88 -16.66 8.70 -3.41
N THR A 89 -15.61 8.87 -4.17
CA THR A 89 -14.28 8.73 -3.56
C THR A 89 -13.34 9.75 -4.16
N GLU A 90 -13.20 10.90 -3.51
CA GLU A 90 -11.98 11.71 -3.67
C GLU A 90 -10.81 10.84 -3.23
N VAL A 91 -10.19 10.18 -4.18
CA VAL A 91 -8.96 9.44 -3.93
C VAL A 91 -7.82 10.45 -3.97
N ARG A 92 -7.47 10.96 -2.81
CA ARG A 92 -6.32 11.85 -2.65
C ARG A 92 -5.05 11.00 -2.66
N LEU A 93 -4.08 11.38 -3.44
CA LEU A 93 -2.76 10.71 -3.51
C LEU A 93 -2.04 10.71 -2.16
N ASP A 94 -2.15 11.81 -1.41
CA ASP A 94 -1.66 11.92 -0.05
C ASP A 94 -2.35 10.92 0.90
N GLY A 95 -3.65 10.76 0.82
CA GLY A 95 -4.39 9.77 1.61
C GLY A 95 -3.99 8.32 1.31
N TRP A 96 -3.42 8.06 0.16
CA TRP A 96 -2.84 6.77 -0.18
C TRP A 96 -1.55 6.49 0.59
N CYS A 97 -0.69 7.48 0.64
CA CYS A 97 0.56 7.40 1.38
C CYS A 97 0.30 7.39 2.89
N GLU A 98 -0.62 8.24 3.38
CA GLU A 98 -1.00 8.30 4.80
C GLU A 98 -1.50 6.95 5.34
N GLY A 99 -2.29 6.23 4.56
CA GLY A 99 -2.75 4.92 4.99
C GLY A 99 -1.63 3.88 5.09
N GLY A 100 -0.67 3.85 4.15
CA GLY A 100 0.50 2.98 4.22
C GLY A 100 1.44 3.35 5.36
N LEU A 101 1.60 4.64 5.64
CA LEU A 101 2.39 5.16 6.76
C LEU A 101 1.70 4.90 8.11
N GLY A 102 0.38 5.07 8.18
CA GLY A 102 -0.39 4.78 9.38
C GLY A 102 -0.28 3.32 9.83
N ASN A 103 -0.24 2.39 8.89
CA ASN A 103 0.01 0.98 9.18
C ASN A 103 1.41 0.71 9.77
N ARG A 104 2.34 1.65 9.61
CA ARG A 104 3.71 1.61 10.18
C ARG A 104 3.90 2.56 11.37
N GLY A 105 2.83 3.21 11.84
CA GLY A 105 2.88 4.14 12.96
C GLY A 105 3.67 5.43 12.67
N MET A 106 3.77 5.83 11.41
CA MET A 106 4.55 6.98 10.98
C MET A 106 3.65 8.11 10.45
N MET A 107 3.96 9.34 10.83
CA MET A 107 3.31 10.53 10.30
C MET A 107 3.94 10.98 8.97
N MET A 108 3.15 11.66 8.13
CA MET A 108 3.58 12.13 6.81
C MET A 108 4.83 13.02 6.86
N GLU A 109 4.94 13.88 7.85
CA GLU A 109 6.09 14.79 8.04
C GLU A 109 7.39 14.01 8.27
N ALA A 110 7.34 13.02 9.19
CA ALA A 110 8.48 12.14 9.47
C ALA A 110 8.85 11.31 8.22
N ALA A 111 7.86 10.84 7.47
CA ALA A 111 8.08 10.10 6.23
C ALA A 111 8.81 10.94 5.18
N ARG A 112 8.43 12.21 5.02
CA ARG A 112 9.11 13.14 4.10
C ARG A 112 10.57 13.36 4.49
N GLN A 113 10.86 13.43 5.77
CA GLN A 113 12.23 13.58 6.27
C GLN A 113 13.05 12.32 6.00
N CYS A 114 12.53 11.15 6.36
CA CYS A 114 13.19 9.85 6.11
C CYS A 114 13.36 9.55 4.62
N SER A 115 12.43 9.99 3.77
CA SER A 115 12.49 9.73 2.33
C SER A 115 13.65 10.41 1.62
N LYS A 116 14.28 11.40 2.24
CA LYS A 116 15.48 12.08 1.72
C LYS A 116 16.70 11.16 1.72
N ASP A 117 16.82 10.27 2.70
CA ASP A 117 17.84 9.23 2.72
C ASP A 117 17.30 7.92 2.14
N LEU A 118 17.91 7.50 1.02
CA LEU A 118 17.47 6.29 0.32
C LEU A 118 17.61 5.03 1.17
N LYS A 119 18.67 4.93 1.97
CA LYS A 119 18.94 3.73 2.79
C LYS A 119 17.93 3.61 3.93
N GLU A 120 17.68 4.72 4.64
CA GLU A 120 16.69 4.76 5.72
C GLU A 120 15.28 4.48 5.17
N TRP A 121 14.96 5.06 4.01
CA TRP A 121 13.67 4.84 3.37
C TRP A 121 13.44 3.38 2.95
N ILE A 122 14.45 2.76 2.33
CA ILE A 122 14.37 1.34 1.95
C ILE A 122 14.16 0.47 3.19
N ALA A 123 14.91 0.69 4.25
CA ALA A 123 14.76 -0.06 5.49
C ALA A 123 13.34 0.04 6.06
N LEU A 124 12.77 1.26 6.08
CA LEU A 124 11.41 1.51 6.55
C LEU A 124 10.34 0.84 5.69
N VAL A 125 10.48 0.92 4.38
CA VAL A 125 9.51 0.35 3.44
C VAL A 125 9.49 -1.17 3.51
N HIS A 126 10.63 -1.81 3.78
CA HIS A 126 10.76 -3.25 3.84
C HIS A 126 10.54 -3.86 5.24
N MET A 127 10.34 -3.01 6.25
CA MET A 127 9.87 -3.48 7.56
C MET A 127 8.46 -4.07 7.47
#